data_10c3a41461b0d0f8e3cfdef1bc33e28e
#
_entry.id   10c3a41461b0d0f8e3cfdef1bc33e28e
#
_cell.length_a   1.000
_cell.length_b   1.000
_cell.length_c   1.000
_cell.angle_alpha   90.00
_cell.angle_beta   90.00
_cell.angle_gamma   90.00
#
_symmetry.space_group_name_H-M   'P 1'
#
loop_
_entity.id
_entity.type
_entity.pdbx_description
1 polymer ?
#
loop_
_entity_poly.entity_id
_entity_poly.type
_entity_poly.pdbx_seq_one_letter_code
_entity_poly.pdbx_strand_id
1 'polypeptide(L)'
;SVVEQGNYAISSGYEYRNSTYGHILLLMADVLVFKDQVLAVDEWPTFAGVAEETHRLNGVAIHAHGGYEKEIYADYIPGATDGVELLQFAVYRGIGLTGWYHMLNAGYRFPAVGASDFPYCRALGDCRSYVRLGEDTPMRAWTDGMAAGKSFFTTGPMVEFTVDGGAPGDTVTRDGEAESVAVKLTVRSEVALISEIDFIANGQVVRRF
;
A
#
# COMPACT_ATOMS: atom_id res chain seq x y z
N SER A 1 2.89 7.03 -18.89
CA SER A 1 3.69 6.18 -19.81
C SER A 1 4.57 5.25 -18.99
N VAL A 2 4.71 4.01 -19.46
CA VAL A 2 5.59 2.99 -18.90
C VAL A 2 6.76 2.79 -19.86
N VAL A 3 7.97 2.69 -19.34
CA VAL A 3 9.16 2.28 -20.07
C VAL A 3 9.67 0.99 -19.43
N GLU A 4 9.76 -0.07 -20.22
CA GLU A 4 10.23 -1.39 -19.77
C GLU A 4 11.51 -1.78 -20.48
N GLN A 5 12.46 -2.34 -19.76
CA GLN A 5 13.71 -2.86 -20.29
C GLN A 5 14.16 -4.08 -19.48
N GLY A 6 14.04 -5.26 -20.07
CA GLY A 6 14.34 -6.51 -19.38
C GLY A 6 13.47 -6.67 -18.14
N ASN A 7 14.10 -6.84 -16.98
CA ASN A 7 13.42 -6.99 -15.68
C ASN A 7 13.15 -5.67 -14.95
N TYR A 8 13.32 -4.54 -15.63
CA TYR A 8 13.13 -3.21 -15.06
C TYR A 8 12.03 -2.47 -15.80
N ALA A 9 11.22 -1.74 -15.03
CA ALA A 9 10.22 -0.84 -15.59
C ALA A 9 10.21 0.48 -14.81
N ILE A 10 9.97 1.56 -15.52
CA ILE A 10 9.72 2.88 -14.93
C ILE A 10 8.36 3.34 -15.42
N SER A 11 7.50 3.66 -14.48
CA SER A 11 6.19 4.24 -14.76
C SER A 11 6.08 5.62 -14.13
N SER A 12 5.41 6.53 -14.84
CA SER A 12 4.99 7.79 -14.26
C SER A 12 3.71 7.58 -13.44
N GLY A 13 3.69 8.17 -12.27
CA GLY A 13 2.51 8.48 -11.50
C GLY A 13 2.61 9.92 -11.05
N TYR A 14 1.63 10.40 -10.32
CA TYR A 14 1.75 11.69 -9.68
C TYR A 14 0.95 11.75 -8.38
N GLU A 15 1.33 12.67 -7.54
CA GLU A 15 0.64 12.98 -6.32
C GLU A 15 -0.30 14.15 -6.54
N TYR A 16 -1.60 13.89 -6.46
CA TYR A 16 -2.61 14.92 -6.43
C TYR A 16 -2.69 15.52 -5.03
N ARG A 17 -2.64 16.85 -4.94
CA ARG A 17 -2.55 17.57 -3.68
C ARG A 17 -3.73 18.50 -3.50
N ASN A 18 -4.32 18.45 -2.31
CA ASN A 18 -5.41 19.31 -1.90
C ASN A 18 -5.19 19.74 -0.44
N SER A 19 -5.35 21.02 -0.13
CA SER A 19 -5.09 21.55 1.22
C SER A 19 -6.10 21.05 2.25
N THR A 20 -7.33 20.79 1.84
CA THR A 20 -8.40 20.28 2.71
C THR A 20 -8.26 18.79 2.97
N TYR A 21 -8.08 17.99 1.90
CA TYR A 21 -8.13 16.53 1.99
C TYR A 21 -6.76 15.87 2.14
N GLY A 22 -5.68 16.57 1.82
CA GLY A 22 -4.33 16.06 1.86
C GLY A 22 -3.82 15.64 0.48
N HIS A 23 -3.16 14.49 0.39
CA HIS A 23 -2.56 14.04 -0.85
C HIS A 23 -2.99 12.61 -1.20
N ILE A 24 -3.08 12.32 -2.50
CA ILE A 24 -3.39 10.99 -3.03
C ILE A 24 -2.46 10.66 -4.20
N LEU A 25 -1.91 9.45 -4.18
CA LEU A 25 -1.05 8.93 -5.24
C LEU A 25 -1.91 8.33 -6.34
N LEU A 26 -1.68 8.76 -7.58
CA LEU A 26 -2.38 8.30 -8.77
C LEU A 26 -1.38 7.56 -9.65
N LEU A 27 -1.49 6.25 -9.70
CA LEU A 27 -0.52 5.36 -10.33
C LEU A 27 -1.11 4.73 -11.59
N MET A 28 -0.30 4.59 -12.64
CA MET A 28 -0.62 3.85 -13.86
C MET A 28 -1.88 4.33 -14.62
N ALA A 29 -2.38 5.53 -14.37
CA ALA A 29 -3.43 6.11 -15.21
C ALA A 29 -2.92 6.34 -16.64
N ASP A 30 -3.76 6.05 -17.63
CA ASP A 30 -3.38 6.13 -19.05
C ASP A 30 -3.01 7.55 -19.49
N VAL A 31 -3.61 8.54 -18.85
CA VAL A 31 -3.32 9.98 -19.03
C VAL A 31 -3.34 10.70 -17.69
N LEU A 32 -2.93 11.96 -17.67
CA LEU A 32 -3.06 12.79 -16.48
C LEU A 32 -4.52 12.95 -16.08
N VAL A 33 -4.84 12.56 -14.87
CA VAL A 33 -6.16 12.81 -14.25
C VAL A 33 -6.32 14.32 -14.09
N PHE A 34 -7.44 14.88 -14.55
CA PHE A 34 -7.69 16.33 -14.56
C PHE A 34 -6.62 17.16 -15.29
N LYS A 35 -6.17 16.67 -16.44
CA LYS A 35 -5.14 17.31 -17.28
C LYS A 35 -5.36 18.80 -17.51
N ASP A 36 -6.61 19.22 -17.69
CA ASP A 36 -6.98 20.59 -18.01
C ASP A 36 -7.36 21.41 -16.77
N GLN A 37 -7.28 20.83 -15.58
CA GLN A 37 -7.53 21.54 -14.32
C GLN A 37 -6.22 22.03 -13.72
N VAL A 38 -6.05 23.31 -13.77
CA VAL A 38 -4.81 23.97 -13.37
C VAL A 38 -4.62 23.99 -11.85
N LEU A 39 -5.69 23.96 -11.07
CA LEU A 39 -5.62 24.01 -9.60
C LEU A 39 -6.87 23.32 -9.01
N ALA A 40 -6.63 22.43 -8.07
CA ALA A 40 -7.66 22.01 -7.14
C ALA A 40 -8.09 23.21 -6.29
N VAL A 41 -9.36 23.57 -6.34
CA VAL A 41 -9.91 24.41 -5.29
C VAL A 41 -10.01 23.57 -4.03
N ASP A 42 -9.80 24.18 -2.87
CA ASP A 42 -9.64 23.49 -1.60
C ASP A 42 -10.72 22.48 -1.21
N GLU A 43 -11.86 22.53 -1.81
CA GLU A 43 -12.99 21.66 -1.49
C GLU A 43 -13.46 20.79 -2.67
N TRP A 44 -12.84 20.92 -3.84
CA TRP A 44 -13.27 20.20 -5.03
C TRP A 44 -12.12 20.00 -6.03
N PRO A 45 -12.03 18.80 -6.65
CA PRO A 45 -12.83 17.60 -6.38
C PRO A 45 -12.45 16.91 -5.07
N THR A 46 -13.36 16.14 -4.49
CA THR A 46 -13.06 15.24 -3.34
C THR A 46 -12.13 14.12 -3.78
N PHE A 47 -11.45 13.45 -2.86
CA PHE A 47 -10.60 12.32 -3.22
C PHE A 47 -11.38 11.14 -3.81
N ALA A 48 -12.62 10.91 -3.36
CA ALA A 48 -13.50 9.94 -4.01
C ALA A 48 -13.70 10.26 -5.50
N GLY A 49 -13.94 11.53 -5.87
CA GLY A 49 -14.08 11.94 -7.27
C GLY A 49 -12.74 11.83 -8.04
N VAL A 50 -11.62 12.13 -7.41
CA VAL A 50 -10.29 11.94 -8.02
C VAL A 50 -10.00 10.46 -8.26
N ALA A 51 -10.33 9.60 -7.32
CA ALA A 51 -10.14 8.16 -7.42
C ALA A 51 -11.04 7.56 -8.52
N GLU A 52 -12.31 7.95 -8.58
CA GLU A 52 -13.23 7.52 -9.63
C GLU A 52 -12.69 7.85 -11.04
N GLU A 53 -12.21 9.07 -11.24
CA GLU A 53 -11.61 9.45 -12.52
C GLU A 53 -10.31 8.69 -12.79
N THR A 54 -9.52 8.42 -11.76
CA THR A 54 -8.30 7.61 -11.87
C THR A 54 -8.63 6.19 -12.33
N HIS A 55 -9.64 5.57 -11.73
CA HIS A 55 -10.10 4.22 -12.12
C HIS A 55 -10.66 4.21 -13.55
N ARG A 56 -11.41 5.24 -13.95
CA ARG A 56 -11.90 5.38 -15.33
C ARG A 56 -10.76 5.44 -16.35
N LEU A 57 -9.59 5.91 -15.93
CA LEU A 57 -8.36 5.98 -16.71
C LEU A 57 -7.42 4.80 -16.43
N ASN A 58 -7.96 3.69 -15.94
CA ASN A 58 -7.21 2.47 -15.60
C ASN A 58 -6.09 2.67 -14.56
N GLY A 59 -6.16 3.67 -13.70
CA GLY A 59 -5.20 3.94 -12.65
C GLY A 59 -5.57 3.31 -11.32
N VAL A 60 -4.67 3.46 -10.36
CA VAL A 60 -4.82 3.06 -8.95
C VAL A 60 -4.65 4.30 -8.07
N ALA A 61 -5.53 4.48 -7.09
CA ALA A 61 -5.58 5.65 -6.21
C ALA A 61 -5.28 5.25 -4.76
N ILE A 62 -4.15 5.70 -4.21
CA ILE A 62 -3.66 5.35 -2.87
C ILE A 62 -3.48 6.61 -2.04
N HIS A 63 -4.06 6.66 -0.85
CA HIS A 63 -3.83 7.78 0.07
C HIS A 63 -2.34 7.89 0.44
N ALA A 64 -1.75 9.05 0.20
CA ALA A 64 -0.35 9.31 0.52
C ALA A 64 -0.15 9.49 2.04
N HIS A 65 1.06 9.16 2.53
CA HIS A 65 1.53 9.37 3.93
C HIS A 65 0.46 9.14 5.01
N GLY A 66 -0.26 8.05 4.91
CA GLY A 66 -1.26 7.62 5.90
C GLY A 66 -2.55 8.44 5.89
N GLY A 67 -2.82 9.19 4.82
CA GLY A 67 -4.03 9.99 4.67
C GLY A 67 -4.15 11.19 5.62
N TYR A 68 -3.12 11.49 6.43
CA TYR A 68 -3.11 12.53 7.45
C TYR A 68 -4.33 12.55 8.38
N GLU A 69 -4.99 11.41 8.58
CA GLU A 69 -6.19 11.29 9.42
C GLU A 69 -7.35 12.22 8.98
N LYS A 70 -7.38 12.60 7.68
CA LYS A 70 -8.43 13.46 7.11
C LYS A 70 -9.63 12.62 6.64
N GLU A 71 -9.92 12.62 5.34
CA GLU A 71 -11.11 11.93 4.84
C GLU A 71 -10.88 10.44 4.47
N ILE A 72 -9.68 9.90 4.71
CA ILE A 72 -9.29 8.56 4.29
C ILE A 72 -10.35 7.47 4.59
N TYR A 73 -11.00 7.53 5.73
CA TYR A 73 -12.05 6.57 6.06
C TYR A 73 -13.33 6.78 5.24
N ALA A 74 -13.66 8.04 4.95
CA ALA A 74 -14.82 8.38 4.13
C ALA A 74 -14.63 7.95 2.68
N ASP A 75 -13.40 7.92 2.19
CA ASP A 75 -13.06 7.48 0.84
C ASP A 75 -12.95 5.96 0.75
N TYR A 76 -12.25 5.34 1.71
CA TYR A 76 -11.94 3.92 1.62
C TYR A 76 -13.12 3.01 2.00
N ILE A 77 -13.89 3.35 3.03
CA ILE A 77 -15.02 2.53 3.48
C ILE A 77 -16.05 2.28 2.37
N PRO A 78 -16.47 3.27 1.57
CA PRO A 78 -17.31 3.04 0.41
C PRO A 78 -16.58 2.41 -0.79
N GLY A 79 -15.27 2.20 -0.74
CA GLY A 79 -14.49 1.59 -1.81
C GLY A 79 -14.05 2.56 -2.90
N ALA A 80 -13.96 3.84 -2.60
CA ALA A 80 -13.53 4.84 -3.57
C ALA A 80 -12.03 4.78 -3.85
N THR A 81 -11.20 4.46 -2.85
CA THR A 81 -9.73 4.39 -2.97
C THR A 81 -9.20 2.97 -2.74
N ASP A 82 -7.98 2.69 -3.22
CA ASP A 82 -7.42 1.33 -3.28
C ASP A 82 -6.52 0.97 -2.10
N GLY A 83 -6.09 1.94 -1.29
CA GLY A 83 -5.21 1.66 -0.16
C GLY A 83 -4.56 2.89 0.45
N VAL A 84 -3.54 2.66 1.27
CA VAL A 84 -2.83 3.70 2.01
C VAL A 84 -1.31 3.49 1.98
N GLU A 85 -0.56 4.57 1.74
CA GLU A 85 0.88 4.59 1.97
C GLU A 85 1.13 4.76 3.47
N LEU A 86 1.28 3.64 4.18
CA LEU A 86 1.36 3.63 5.63
C LEU A 86 2.78 3.90 6.14
N LEU A 87 3.80 3.43 5.42
CA LEU A 87 5.21 3.61 5.76
C LEU A 87 5.87 4.59 4.80
N GLN A 88 6.27 5.75 5.32
CA GLN A 88 6.98 6.77 4.57
C GLN A 88 8.13 7.33 5.45
N PHE A 89 9.29 7.62 4.88
CA PHE A 89 10.48 8.09 5.61
C PHE A 89 10.92 7.19 6.77
N ALA A 90 10.75 5.87 6.63
CA ALA A 90 10.99 4.88 7.67
C ALA A 90 10.14 5.07 8.95
N VAL A 91 9.02 5.78 8.86
CA VAL A 91 8.05 5.95 9.95
C VAL A 91 6.63 5.71 9.47
N TYR A 92 5.78 5.26 10.37
CA TYR A 92 4.35 5.16 10.12
C TYR A 92 3.70 6.55 10.20
N ARG A 93 2.91 6.88 9.19
CA ARG A 93 2.32 8.20 9.03
C ARG A 93 0.79 8.16 9.16
N GLY A 94 0.19 9.33 9.32
CA GLY A 94 -1.25 9.56 9.31
C GLY A 94 -1.97 8.67 10.31
N ILE A 95 -2.85 7.80 9.82
CA ILE A 95 -3.60 6.86 10.68
C ILE A 95 -2.72 5.87 11.47
N GLY A 96 -1.45 5.72 11.06
CA GLY A 96 -0.48 4.84 11.71
C GLY A 96 -0.92 3.37 11.74
N LEU A 97 -0.15 2.56 12.45
CA LEU A 97 -0.49 1.13 12.63
C LEU A 97 -1.82 0.94 13.38
N THR A 98 -2.11 1.77 14.36
CA THR A 98 -3.33 1.64 15.17
C THR A 98 -4.57 1.82 14.32
N GLY A 99 -4.66 2.89 13.53
CA GLY A 99 -5.79 3.13 12.64
C GLY A 99 -5.93 2.04 11.58
N TRP A 100 -4.80 1.59 11.01
CA TRP A 100 -4.79 0.51 10.04
C TRP A 100 -5.31 -0.82 10.62
N TYR A 101 -4.85 -1.21 11.81
CA TYR A 101 -5.34 -2.41 12.48
C TYR A 101 -6.83 -2.30 12.85
N HIS A 102 -7.33 -1.12 13.21
CA HIS A 102 -8.76 -0.91 13.45
C HIS A 102 -9.58 -1.21 12.20
N MET A 103 -9.11 -0.74 11.01
CA MET A 103 -9.79 -1.02 9.74
C MET A 103 -9.80 -2.52 9.42
N LEU A 104 -8.66 -3.21 9.56
CA LEU A 104 -8.56 -4.65 9.36
C LEU A 104 -9.47 -5.42 10.33
N ASN A 105 -9.50 -5.04 11.60
CA ASN A 105 -10.35 -5.66 12.64
C ASN A 105 -11.84 -5.40 12.40
N ALA A 106 -12.20 -4.30 11.76
CA ALA A 106 -13.56 -4.01 11.31
C ALA A 106 -13.97 -4.78 10.04
N GLY A 107 -13.07 -5.62 9.50
CA GLY A 107 -13.33 -6.46 8.34
C GLY A 107 -13.01 -5.83 6.97
N TYR A 108 -12.45 -4.62 6.94
CA TYR A 108 -12.02 -3.99 5.70
C TYR A 108 -10.67 -4.54 5.26
N ARG A 109 -10.57 -4.91 3.98
CA ARG A 109 -9.27 -5.19 3.34
C ARG A 109 -8.65 -3.85 2.98
N PHE A 110 -7.77 -3.34 3.81
CA PHE A 110 -7.15 -2.04 3.61
C PHE A 110 -5.67 -2.22 3.22
N PRO A 111 -5.36 -2.35 1.91
CA PRO A 111 -3.99 -2.52 1.44
C PRO A 111 -3.10 -1.39 1.92
N ALA A 112 -1.92 -1.77 2.42
CA ALA A 112 -0.92 -0.80 2.86
C ALA A 112 0.34 -0.94 2.03
N VAL A 113 0.97 0.19 1.71
CA VAL A 113 2.20 0.27 0.94
C VAL A 113 3.24 1.12 1.66
N GLY A 114 4.49 1.03 1.22
CA GLY A 114 5.58 1.90 1.65
C GLY A 114 6.26 2.53 0.46
N ALA A 115 6.61 3.81 0.59
CA ALA A 115 7.32 4.57 -0.42
C ALA A 115 8.27 5.60 0.19
N SER A 116 9.22 6.10 -0.62
CA SER A 116 10.31 6.97 -0.14
C SER A 116 10.06 8.46 -0.28
N ASP A 117 8.99 8.87 -0.97
CA ASP A 117 8.70 10.28 -1.28
C ASP A 117 9.94 11.00 -1.87
N PHE A 118 10.67 10.28 -2.72
CA PHE A 118 11.84 10.81 -3.40
C PHE A 118 11.42 11.87 -4.43
N PRO A 119 12.14 13.00 -4.58
CA PRO A 119 13.46 13.32 -3.99
C PRO A 119 13.39 14.15 -2.70
N TYR A 120 12.23 14.50 -2.21
CA TYR A 120 12.11 15.53 -1.17
C TYR A 120 12.72 15.16 0.17
N CYS A 121 12.58 13.93 0.62
CA CYS A 121 12.81 13.60 2.01
C CYS A 121 13.89 12.55 2.25
N ARG A 122 14.07 11.58 1.35
CA ARG A 122 14.97 10.44 1.56
C ARG A 122 15.60 9.96 0.26
N ALA A 123 16.46 8.96 0.39
CA ALA A 123 17.03 8.27 -0.76
C ALA A 123 15.98 7.43 -1.48
N LEU A 124 16.10 7.31 -2.79
CA LEU A 124 15.23 6.44 -3.59
C LEU A 124 15.28 5.00 -3.04
N GLY A 125 14.12 4.48 -2.67
CA GLY A 125 13.96 3.12 -2.20
C GLY A 125 14.35 2.89 -0.74
N ASP A 126 14.46 3.90 0.12
CA ASP A 126 14.61 3.73 1.56
C ASP A 126 13.35 3.11 2.20
N CYS A 127 12.18 3.37 1.63
CA CYS A 127 10.95 2.62 1.86
C CYS A 127 10.45 2.11 0.51
N ARG A 128 9.99 0.87 0.46
CA ARG A 128 9.57 0.24 -0.79
C ARG A 128 8.56 -0.87 -0.56
N SER A 129 7.72 -1.08 -1.56
CA SER A 129 6.75 -2.15 -1.58
C SER A 129 7.18 -3.28 -2.52
N TYR A 130 6.99 -4.50 -2.09
CA TYR A 130 7.24 -5.70 -2.85
C TYR A 130 5.93 -6.45 -3.11
N VAL A 131 5.74 -6.88 -4.35
CA VAL A 131 4.63 -7.71 -4.79
C VAL A 131 5.19 -9.00 -5.36
N ARG A 132 4.61 -10.13 -5.02
CA ARG A 132 4.97 -11.41 -5.61
C ARG A 132 4.36 -11.51 -7.00
N LEU A 133 5.21 -11.53 -8.02
CA LEU A 133 4.84 -11.65 -9.42
C LEU A 133 5.37 -12.95 -10.01
N GLY A 134 4.77 -13.42 -11.12
CA GLY A 134 5.33 -14.46 -11.98
C GLY A 134 6.44 -13.93 -12.89
N GLU A 135 7.03 -14.82 -13.68
CA GLU A 135 7.97 -14.46 -14.73
C GLU A 135 7.25 -13.66 -15.83
N ASP A 136 7.98 -12.75 -16.50
CA ASP A 136 7.48 -11.92 -17.60
C ASP A 136 6.20 -11.12 -17.29
N THR A 137 6.10 -10.65 -16.06
CA THR A 137 4.91 -9.94 -15.58
C THR A 137 5.03 -8.44 -15.85
N PRO A 138 4.03 -7.79 -16.50
CA PRO A 138 4.08 -6.38 -16.81
C PRO A 138 4.00 -5.52 -15.53
N MET A 139 4.51 -4.28 -15.60
CA MET A 139 4.46 -3.31 -14.51
C MET A 139 3.04 -3.13 -13.92
N ARG A 140 2.03 -3.23 -14.75
CA ARG A 140 0.63 -3.16 -14.32
C ARG A 140 0.28 -4.17 -13.23
N ALA A 141 0.74 -5.41 -13.35
CA ALA A 141 0.47 -6.46 -12.37
C ALA A 141 1.08 -6.14 -10.98
N TRP A 142 2.16 -5.34 -10.92
CA TRP A 142 2.73 -4.88 -9.66
C TRP A 142 1.78 -3.90 -8.95
N THR A 143 1.22 -2.91 -9.66
CA THR A 143 0.23 -1.99 -9.08
C THR A 143 -1.08 -2.69 -8.70
N ASP A 144 -1.57 -3.60 -9.54
CA ASP A 144 -2.76 -4.40 -9.25
C ASP A 144 -2.55 -5.31 -8.02
N GLY A 145 -1.36 -5.87 -7.87
CA GLY A 145 -0.98 -6.66 -6.71
C GLY A 145 -0.95 -5.83 -5.41
N MET A 146 -0.46 -4.60 -5.47
CA MET A 146 -0.52 -3.67 -4.33
C MET A 146 -1.97 -3.33 -3.96
N ALA A 147 -2.79 -2.94 -4.91
CA ALA A 147 -4.21 -2.63 -4.70
C ALA A 147 -5.00 -3.85 -4.18
N ALA A 148 -4.58 -5.06 -4.53
CA ALA A 148 -5.16 -6.30 -4.01
C ALA A 148 -4.61 -6.72 -2.62
N GLY A 149 -3.67 -5.96 -2.04
CA GLY A 149 -3.02 -6.28 -0.76
C GLY A 149 -2.03 -7.46 -0.83
N LYS A 150 -1.64 -7.89 -2.02
CA LYS A 150 -0.66 -8.98 -2.25
C LYS A 150 0.77 -8.48 -2.17
N SER A 151 1.04 -7.68 -1.18
CA SER A 151 2.32 -6.99 -1.01
C SER A 151 2.77 -6.96 0.44
N PHE A 152 4.05 -6.68 0.63
CA PHE A 152 4.59 -6.20 1.88
C PHE A 152 5.46 -4.96 1.62
N PHE A 153 5.71 -4.18 2.65
CA PHE A 153 6.57 -3.00 2.57
C PHE A 153 7.67 -3.05 3.64
N THR A 154 8.81 -2.42 3.35
CA THR A 154 10.00 -2.54 4.19
C THR A 154 10.95 -1.37 3.99
N THR A 155 11.81 -1.16 4.98
CA THR A 155 12.98 -0.26 4.91
C THR A 155 14.30 -1.02 4.69
N GLY A 156 14.24 -2.35 4.54
CA GLY A 156 15.45 -3.15 4.34
C GLY A 156 15.22 -4.65 4.30
N PRO A 157 14.74 -5.27 5.40
CA PRO A 157 14.56 -6.71 5.47
C PRO A 157 13.63 -7.26 4.40
N MET A 158 14.02 -8.37 3.78
CA MET A 158 13.15 -9.17 2.91
C MET A 158 12.38 -10.17 3.75
N VAL A 159 11.09 -10.31 3.46
CA VAL A 159 10.16 -11.13 4.24
C VAL A 159 9.43 -12.10 3.32
N GLU A 160 9.48 -13.39 3.66
CA GLU A 160 8.59 -14.41 3.12
C GLU A 160 7.68 -14.87 4.26
N PHE A 161 6.37 -14.69 4.10
CA PHE A 161 5.39 -14.96 5.14
C PHE A 161 4.20 -15.73 4.57
N THR A 162 3.80 -16.78 5.26
CA THR A 162 2.58 -17.52 4.93
C THR A 162 1.84 -17.97 6.19
N VAL A 163 0.52 -18.05 6.07
CA VAL A 163 -0.35 -18.63 7.11
C VAL A 163 -1.15 -19.76 6.44
N ASP A 164 -0.97 -21.00 6.92
CA ASP A 164 -1.54 -22.22 6.30
C ASP A 164 -1.33 -22.30 4.78
N GLY A 165 -0.17 -21.80 4.32
CA GLY A 165 0.19 -21.76 2.89
C GLY A 165 -0.32 -20.54 2.14
N GLY A 166 -1.25 -19.77 2.69
CA GLY A 166 -1.70 -18.50 2.11
C GLY A 166 -0.66 -17.39 2.25
N ALA A 167 -0.45 -16.62 1.19
CA ALA A 167 0.49 -15.49 1.13
C ALA A 167 -0.18 -14.18 1.58
N PRO A 168 0.57 -13.07 1.73
CA PRO A 168 -0.03 -11.77 2.00
C PRO A 168 -1.16 -11.43 1.03
N GLY A 169 -2.27 -10.91 1.54
CA GLY A 169 -3.49 -10.60 0.77
C GLY A 169 -4.44 -11.77 0.56
N ASP A 170 -4.03 -13.00 0.82
CA ASP A 170 -4.91 -14.16 0.67
C ASP A 170 -5.91 -14.27 1.84
N THR A 171 -7.03 -14.93 1.57
CA THR A 171 -7.96 -15.40 2.59
C THR A 171 -7.81 -16.90 2.73
N VAL A 172 -7.47 -17.34 3.93
CA VAL A 172 -7.42 -18.77 4.26
C VAL A 172 -8.70 -19.15 4.99
N THR A 173 -9.49 -20.05 4.38
CA THR A 173 -10.70 -20.60 5.00
C THR A 173 -10.39 -21.97 5.57
N ARG A 174 -10.91 -22.26 6.75
CA ARG A 174 -10.77 -23.54 7.41
C ARG A 174 -12.15 -24.13 7.73
N ASP A 175 -12.27 -25.43 7.56
CA ASP A 175 -13.46 -26.17 7.96
C ASP A 175 -13.31 -26.61 9.43
N GLY A 176 -14.28 -26.24 10.27
CA GLY A 176 -14.32 -26.64 11.67
C GLY A 176 -13.52 -25.71 12.61
N GLU A 177 -13.55 -26.05 13.89
CA GLU A 177 -12.80 -25.37 14.95
C GLU A 177 -11.33 -25.83 14.93
N ALA A 178 -10.49 -25.09 14.20
CA ALA A 178 -9.05 -25.39 14.18
C ALA A 178 -8.37 -24.77 15.40
N GLU A 179 -7.72 -25.60 16.22
CA GLU A 179 -6.99 -25.16 17.43
C GLU A 179 -5.75 -24.32 17.15
N SER A 180 -5.19 -24.36 15.95
CA SER A 180 -3.97 -23.65 15.60
C SER A 180 -3.86 -23.37 14.11
N VAL A 181 -3.07 -22.36 13.73
CA VAL A 181 -2.66 -22.04 12.36
C VAL A 181 -1.16 -22.28 12.19
N ALA A 182 -0.74 -22.80 11.04
CA ALA A 182 0.68 -22.93 10.71
C ALA A 182 1.19 -21.61 10.11
N VAL A 183 2.13 -20.97 10.82
CA VAL A 183 2.79 -19.75 10.37
C VAL A 183 4.20 -20.07 9.95
N LYS A 184 4.58 -19.70 8.73
CA LYS A 184 5.95 -19.78 8.24
C LYS A 184 6.45 -18.39 7.92
N LEU A 185 7.61 -18.05 8.47
CA LEU A 185 8.28 -16.78 8.24
C LEU A 185 9.76 -17.02 7.95
N THR A 186 10.25 -16.40 6.88
CA THR A 186 11.67 -16.24 6.60
C THR A 186 11.97 -14.76 6.51
N VAL A 187 12.94 -14.27 7.27
CA VAL A 187 13.39 -12.89 7.23
C VAL A 187 14.88 -12.86 6.94
N ARG A 188 15.27 -12.03 5.96
CA ARG A 188 16.67 -11.80 5.61
C ARG A 188 16.96 -10.31 5.55
N SER A 189 18.05 -9.88 6.15
CA SER A 189 18.53 -8.50 6.09
C SER A 189 20.01 -8.47 5.74
N GLU A 190 20.36 -7.65 4.74
CA GLU A 190 21.75 -7.44 4.30
C GLU A 190 22.37 -6.17 4.94
N VAL A 191 21.56 -5.35 5.60
CA VAL A 191 21.98 -4.02 6.07
C VAL A 191 22.10 -3.92 7.59
N ALA A 192 21.32 -4.68 8.33
CA ALA A 192 21.30 -4.65 9.79
C ALA A 192 20.91 -6.01 10.38
N LEU A 193 21.33 -6.27 11.60
CA LEU A 193 20.89 -7.45 12.35
C LEU A 193 19.39 -7.28 12.68
N ILE A 194 18.65 -8.38 12.56
CA ILE A 194 17.27 -8.45 13.01
C ILE A 194 17.31 -8.67 14.52
N SER A 195 16.84 -7.70 15.28
CA SER A 195 16.85 -7.74 16.73
C SER A 195 15.57 -8.31 17.34
N GLU A 196 14.46 -8.21 16.62
CA GLU A 196 13.16 -8.61 17.11
C GLU A 196 12.23 -8.94 15.94
N ILE A 197 11.35 -9.91 16.14
CA ILE A 197 10.26 -10.25 15.21
C ILE A 197 8.97 -10.37 16.02
N ASP A 198 7.98 -9.54 15.72
CA ASP A 198 6.66 -9.61 16.30
C ASP A 198 5.66 -10.30 15.37
N PHE A 199 4.98 -11.32 15.86
CA PHE A 199 3.77 -11.83 15.24
C PHE A 199 2.57 -11.10 15.80
N ILE A 200 1.82 -10.48 14.91
CA ILE A 200 0.66 -9.65 15.26
C ILE A 200 -0.60 -10.30 14.68
N ALA A 201 -1.58 -10.54 15.53
CA ALA A 201 -2.90 -10.97 15.13
C ALA A 201 -3.95 -10.04 15.74
N ASN A 202 -4.90 -9.59 14.93
CA ASN A 202 -5.95 -8.66 15.34
C ASN A 202 -5.40 -7.38 16.01
N GLY A 203 -4.26 -6.88 15.50
CA GLY A 203 -3.59 -5.69 16.02
C GLY A 203 -2.85 -5.87 17.36
N GLN A 204 -2.71 -7.10 17.84
CA GLN A 204 -2.02 -7.43 19.09
C GLN A 204 -0.81 -8.31 18.83
N VAL A 205 0.29 -8.06 19.53
CA VAL A 205 1.45 -8.94 19.52
C VAL A 205 1.09 -10.24 20.24
N VAL A 206 0.99 -11.34 19.47
CA VAL A 206 0.69 -12.66 20.01
C VAL A 206 1.95 -13.47 20.31
N ARG A 207 3.05 -13.14 19.68
CA ARG A 207 4.34 -13.77 19.92
C ARG A 207 5.50 -12.87 19.50
N ARG A 208 6.59 -12.93 20.24
CA ARG A 208 7.83 -12.20 19.98
C ARG A 208 9.03 -13.14 19.99
N PHE A 209 9.94 -12.95 19.06
CA PHE A 209 11.20 -13.68 18.92
C PHE A 209 12.39 -12.74 18.95
#